data_34d51483a0167eb1296b58f25ea0b88a
#
_entry.id   34d51483a0167eb1296b58f25ea0b88a
#
_cell.length_a   1.000
_cell.length_b   1.000
_cell.length_c   1.000
_cell.angle_alpha   90.00
_cell.angle_beta   90.00
_cell.angle_gamma   90.00
#
_symmetry.space_group_name_H-M   'P 1'
#
loop_
_entity.id
_entity.type
_entity.pdbx_description
1 polymer ?
#
loop_
_entity_poly.entity_id
_entity_poly.type
_entity_poly.pdbx_seq_one_letter_code
_entity_poly.pdbx_strand_id
1 'polypeptide(L)'
;MNSNNFNDLLSVLNIYDPSIIIPKVETIDDVKYIYIQRNPVPTFCPICHSRMHSKGLYTRKINHPILQDSTKVFLILKQRKWFCPVCKHYENEQFSFVERCKQSSNFTPLMVINCMKDLQKTTSAVAQQFNLSDTQVHNIFTSYVDLKRLELSEYISIDEVYLNISDTKKYAFVIMDFVTGQIIDIVHNRWSSTLSEYFASIPREERLKVKGIISDAYSPYIDLSNDFCPNAVSILDSFHVVKLLISKLNVYLYKLQRSFHEKDKERWKQKARALNREFIKGHDSIEVTLLKNYKWVLLKNKDEINYSTWRHYHTLLRMTVDTYQIEELFFRIDPKLKKYRDLKEEYISFNQGTYENEEQVKDSLESLIHLYQDSNEKIFVDFSLFLNSHKNEIIRSFITVQVSRKSNTDQSNYYARLSNGPMESFNRKPKDYKRNTRGSSNFDYTRNRILWSTRENPPILGIPKTHDQIHSYRLSEKTLKKRKKHYNK
;
A
#
# COMPACT_ATOMS: atom_id res chain seq x y z
N MET A 1 -47.42 -25.45 2.86
CA MET A 1 -45.98 -25.39 2.56
C MET A 1 -45.25 -26.03 3.72
N ASN A 2 -44.53 -27.10 3.45
CA ASN A 2 -43.94 -27.98 4.46
C ASN A 2 -42.93 -27.27 5.38
N SER A 3 -43.07 -27.49 6.69
CA SER A 3 -42.18 -26.97 7.74
C SER A 3 -40.70 -27.38 7.62
N ASN A 4 -40.36 -28.33 6.77
CA ASN A 4 -39.00 -28.84 6.58
C ASN A 4 -38.11 -27.92 5.70
N ASN A 5 -38.68 -27.05 4.83
CA ASN A 5 -37.87 -26.18 3.96
C ASN A 5 -37.26 -24.95 4.66
N PHE A 6 -37.67 -24.61 5.87
CA PHE A 6 -37.18 -23.41 6.56
C PHE A 6 -36.00 -23.68 7.49
N ASN A 7 -35.78 -24.93 7.93
CA ASN A 7 -34.57 -25.27 8.71
C ASN A 7 -33.29 -25.13 7.87
N ASP A 8 -33.37 -25.43 6.57
CA ASP A 8 -32.25 -25.25 5.66
C ASP A 8 -31.88 -23.75 5.50
N LEU A 9 -32.89 -22.87 5.53
CA LEU A 9 -32.65 -21.42 5.47
C LEU A 9 -31.95 -20.89 6.74
N LEU A 10 -32.23 -21.42 7.93
CA LEU A 10 -31.50 -21.07 9.17
C LEU A 10 -30.03 -21.44 9.07
N SER A 11 -29.73 -22.61 8.51
CA SER A 11 -28.35 -23.05 8.25
C SER A 11 -27.63 -22.10 7.30
N VAL A 12 -28.28 -21.66 6.20
CA VAL A 12 -27.73 -20.68 5.27
C VAL A 12 -27.47 -19.33 5.96
N LEU A 13 -28.29 -18.96 6.94
CA LEU A 13 -28.13 -17.74 7.73
C LEU A 13 -27.13 -17.91 8.89
N ASN A 14 -26.47 -19.08 9.04
CA ASN A 14 -25.61 -19.43 10.16
C ASN A 14 -26.30 -19.26 11.54
N ILE A 15 -27.58 -19.58 11.61
CA ILE A 15 -28.38 -19.53 12.84
C ILE A 15 -28.65 -20.98 13.29
N TYR A 16 -27.97 -21.41 14.34
CA TYR A 16 -28.01 -22.78 14.85
C TYR A 16 -28.75 -22.85 16.20
N ASP A 17 -30.05 -22.46 16.19
CA ASP A 17 -30.90 -22.55 17.37
C ASP A 17 -32.18 -23.32 16.98
N PRO A 18 -32.33 -24.57 17.47
CA PRO A 18 -33.46 -25.41 17.10
C PRO A 18 -34.82 -24.90 17.60
N SER A 19 -34.83 -23.96 18.54
CA SER A 19 -36.06 -23.33 19.03
C SER A 19 -36.62 -22.24 18.12
N ILE A 20 -35.80 -21.84 17.12
CA ILE A 20 -36.17 -20.77 16.17
C ILE A 20 -36.97 -21.34 15.01
N ILE A 21 -38.01 -20.62 14.63
CA ILE A 21 -38.81 -20.89 13.43
C ILE A 21 -38.85 -19.66 12.53
N ILE A 22 -38.98 -19.89 11.23
CA ILE A 22 -39.20 -18.86 10.22
C ILE A 22 -40.69 -18.97 9.78
N PRO A 23 -41.61 -18.18 10.36
CA PRO A 23 -43.01 -18.25 10.01
C PRO A 23 -43.31 -17.68 8.63
N LYS A 24 -42.49 -16.78 8.10
CA LYS A 24 -42.77 -16.08 6.86
C LYS A 24 -41.46 -15.50 6.25
N VAL A 25 -41.42 -15.49 4.92
CA VAL A 25 -40.43 -14.73 4.13
C VAL A 25 -41.21 -13.87 3.13
N GLU A 26 -40.91 -12.60 3.03
CA GLU A 26 -41.52 -11.64 2.10
C GLU A 26 -40.46 -10.94 1.29
N THR A 27 -40.77 -10.59 0.05
CA THR A 27 -39.97 -9.69 -0.78
C THR A 27 -40.85 -8.48 -1.12
N ILE A 28 -40.35 -7.29 -0.74
CA ILE A 28 -41.02 -6.01 -0.98
C ILE A 28 -39.97 -5.08 -1.55
N ASP A 29 -40.20 -4.50 -2.74
CA ASP A 29 -39.30 -3.58 -3.42
C ASP A 29 -37.85 -4.12 -3.51
N ASP A 30 -37.66 -5.36 -3.94
CA ASP A 30 -36.39 -6.09 -4.03
C ASP A 30 -35.67 -6.29 -2.69
N VAL A 31 -36.32 -6.02 -1.57
CA VAL A 31 -35.81 -6.26 -0.22
C VAL A 31 -36.45 -7.50 0.37
N LYS A 32 -35.64 -8.44 0.87
CA LYS A 32 -36.14 -9.65 1.54
C LYS A 32 -36.25 -9.43 3.04
N TYR A 33 -37.43 -9.77 3.56
CA TYR A 33 -37.74 -9.74 5.00
C TYR A 33 -37.97 -11.17 5.47
N ILE A 34 -37.08 -11.68 6.33
CA ILE A 34 -37.15 -13.02 6.91
C ILE A 34 -37.63 -12.86 8.35
N TYR A 35 -38.84 -13.31 8.61
CA TYR A 35 -39.41 -13.25 9.95
C TYR A 35 -38.90 -14.41 10.78
N ILE A 36 -38.36 -14.08 11.97
CA ILE A 36 -37.79 -15.04 12.90
C ILE A 36 -38.54 -14.94 14.23
N GLN A 37 -38.92 -16.06 14.76
CA GLN A 37 -39.61 -16.18 16.03
C GLN A 37 -39.12 -17.44 16.74
N ARG A 38 -39.10 -17.40 18.06
CA ARG A 38 -38.87 -18.60 18.87
C ARG A 38 -40.21 -19.23 19.27
N ASN A 39 -40.25 -20.56 19.24
CA ASN A 39 -41.38 -21.28 19.79
C ASN A 39 -41.54 -20.92 21.28
N PRO A 40 -42.76 -20.67 21.76
CA PRO A 40 -42.96 -20.31 23.16
C PRO A 40 -42.62 -21.50 24.05
N VAL A 41 -41.61 -21.32 24.92
CA VAL A 41 -41.21 -22.27 25.94
C VAL A 41 -41.52 -21.65 27.31
N PRO A 42 -42.02 -22.44 28.27
CA PRO A 42 -42.23 -21.94 29.62
C PRO A 42 -40.93 -21.32 30.18
N THR A 43 -41.00 -20.07 30.57
CA THR A 43 -39.86 -19.31 31.09
C THR A 43 -40.06 -19.03 32.57
N PHE A 44 -39.01 -19.14 33.35
CA PHE A 44 -39.03 -18.89 34.80
C PHE A 44 -38.22 -17.64 35.12
N CYS A 45 -38.68 -16.92 36.13
CA CYS A 45 -38.04 -15.67 36.58
C CYS A 45 -36.63 -15.96 37.12
N PRO A 46 -35.60 -15.25 36.68
CA PRO A 46 -34.24 -15.43 37.21
C PRO A 46 -34.08 -15.00 38.67
N ILE A 47 -35.04 -14.20 39.21
CA ILE A 47 -34.96 -13.67 40.55
C ILE A 47 -35.70 -14.56 41.57
N CYS A 48 -36.93 -14.95 41.26
CA CYS A 48 -37.78 -15.69 42.21
C CYS A 48 -38.22 -17.06 41.72
N HIS A 49 -37.72 -17.52 40.57
CA HIS A 49 -37.95 -18.81 39.92
C HIS A 49 -39.44 -19.12 39.66
N SER A 50 -40.36 -18.14 39.82
CA SER A 50 -41.74 -18.32 39.48
C SER A 50 -41.98 -18.27 37.97
N ARG A 51 -43.01 -18.99 37.47
CA ARG A 51 -43.35 -19.00 36.06
C ARG A 51 -43.70 -17.60 35.56
N MET A 52 -43.11 -17.18 34.45
CA MET A 52 -43.35 -15.90 33.81
C MET A 52 -44.49 -15.96 32.78
N HIS A 53 -45.18 -14.86 32.61
CA HIS A 53 -46.30 -14.69 31.66
C HIS A 53 -45.85 -13.85 30.48
N SER A 54 -46.30 -14.21 29.27
CA SER A 54 -46.07 -13.40 28.08
C SER A 54 -46.87 -12.11 28.12
N LYS A 55 -46.23 -10.99 27.91
CA LYS A 55 -46.82 -9.64 27.75
C LYS A 55 -46.93 -9.18 26.30
N GLY A 56 -46.75 -10.08 25.35
CA GLY A 56 -46.84 -9.79 23.93
C GLY A 56 -45.50 -9.91 23.19
N LEU A 57 -45.56 -9.68 21.91
CA LEU A 57 -44.42 -9.70 20.98
C LEU A 57 -44.12 -8.28 20.52
N TYR A 58 -42.87 -7.94 20.43
CA TYR A 58 -42.41 -6.73 19.76
C TYR A 58 -41.48 -7.08 18.62
N THR A 59 -41.38 -6.21 17.63
CA THR A 59 -40.60 -6.46 16.40
C THR A 59 -39.32 -5.66 16.41
N ARG A 60 -38.20 -6.32 16.06
CA ARG A 60 -36.91 -5.68 15.78
C ARG A 60 -36.48 -6.00 14.36
N LYS A 61 -36.06 -4.99 13.62
CA LYS A 61 -35.42 -5.14 12.31
C LYS A 61 -33.91 -5.26 12.49
N ILE A 62 -33.32 -6.36 12.05
CA ILE A 62 -31.92 -6.68 12.18
C ILE A 62 -31.28 -6.78 10.80
N ASN A 63 -30.20 -6.06 10.59
CA ASN A 63 -29.36 -6.20 9.42
C ASN A 63 -28.50 -7.46 9.54
N HIS A 64 -28.54 -8.33 8.53
CA HIS A 64 -27.79 -9.59 8.51
C HIS A 64 -26.92 -9.62 7.26
N PRO A 65 -25.60 -9.92 7.35
CA PRO A 65 -24.67 -9.74 6.24
C PRO A 65 -24.78 -10.82 5.16
N ILE A 66 -25.36 -11.97 5.48
CA ILE A 66 -25.45 -13.09 4.53
C ILE A 66 -26.56 -12.80 3.52
N LEU A 67 -26.27 -13.08 2.24
CA LEU A 67 -27.12 -12.79 1.09
C LEU A 67 -27.29 -11.30 0.74
N GLN A 68 -26.46 -10.42 1.30
CA GLN A 68 -26.53 -8.97 1.05
C GLN A 68 -25.86 -8.52 -0.27
N ASP A 69 -25.18 -9.42 -0.98
CA ASP A 69 -24.31 -9.04 -2.11
C ASP A 69 -25.10 -8.46 -3.30
N SER A 70 -26.29 -9.02 -3.56
CA SER A 70 -27.18 -8.60 -4.67
C SER A 70 -28.56 -8.15 -4.22
N THR A 71 -28.97 -8.49 -3.01
CA THR A 71 -30.31 -8.23 -2.49
C THR A 71 -30.21 -7.83 -1.02
N LYS A 72 -30.89 -6.75 -0.62
CA LYS A 72 -30.98 -6.38 0.79
C LYS A 72 -31.80 -7.40 1.57
N VAL A 73 -31.27 -7.90 2.68
CA VAL A 73 -31.91 -8.89 3.54
C VAL A 73 -31.99 -8.38 4.96
N PHE A 74 -33.18 -8.40 5.51
CA PHE A 74 -33.41 -8.06 6.91
C PHE A 74 -34.06 -9.22 7.64
N LEU A 75 -33.57 -9.49 8.86
CA LEU A 75 -34.24 -10.38 9.78
C LEU A 75 -35.22 -9.57 10.63
N ILE A 76 -36.48 -9.99 10.64
CA ILE A 76 -37.53 -9.38 11.43
C ILE A 76 -37.78 -10.28 12.65
N LEU A 77 -37.12 -9.91 13.76
CA LEU A 77 -37.25 -10.67 15.01
C LEU A 77 -38.54 -10.33 15.71
N LYS A 78 -39.37 -11.33 15.92
CA LYS A 78 -40.53 -11.24 16.84
C LYS A 78 -40.09 -11.71 18.20
N GLN A 79 -39.72 -10.78 19.08
CA GLN A 79 -39.23 -11.04 20.43
C GLN A 79 -40.36 -10.97 21.45
N ARG A 80 -40.40 -11.92 22.36
CA ARG A 80 -41.41 -11.99 23.43
C ARG A 80 -40.90 -11.19 24.64
N LYS A 81 -41.81 -10.43 25.24
CA LYS A 81 -41.63 -9.79 26.53
C LYS A 81 -42.26 -10.64 27.61
N TRP A 82 -41.46 -11.03 28.60
CA TRP A 82 -41.89 -11.81 29.75
C TRP A 82 -42.08 -10.95 30.97
N PHE A 83 -43.04 -11.31 31.79
CA PHE A 83 -43.38 -10.63 33.05
C PHE A 83 -43.58 -11.66 34.17
N CYS A 84 -42.92 -11.43 35.30
CA CYS A 84 -43.14 -12.20 36.53
C CYS A 84 -44.25 -11.61 37.36
N PRO A 85 -45.36 -12.32 37.62
CA PRO A 85 -46.46 -11.81 38.44
C PRO A 85 -46.11 -11.65 39.92
N VAL A 86 -45.10 -12.43 40.39
CA VAL A 86 -44.69 -12.45 41.79
C VAL A 86 -43.77 -11.25 42.12
N CYS A 87 -42.60 -11.17 41.54
CA CYS A 87 -41.64 -10.11 41.83
C CYS A 87 -41.69 -8.91 40.88
N LYS A 88 -42.67 -8.90 39.92
CA LYS A 88 -42.88 -7.83 38.96
C LYS A 88 -41.69 -7.64 37.96
N HIS A 89 -40.77 -8.55 37.92
CA HIS A 89 -39.64 -8.51 36.98
C HIS A 89 -40.07 -8.63 35.55
N TYR A 90 -39.43 -7.86 34.64
CA TYR A 90 -39.62 -7.96 33.21
C TYR A 90 -38.32 -8.43 32.55
N GLU A 91 -38.46 -9.36 31.58
CA GLU A 91 -37.35 -9.83 30.78
C GLU A 91 -37.75 -9.93 29.30
N ASN A 92 -36.85 -9.58 28.41
CA ASN A 92 -37.04 -9.75 27.00
C ASN A 92 -36.33 -11.03 26.53
N GLU A 93 -36.96 -11.75 25.65
CA GLU A 93 -36.38 -12.92 24.99
C GLU A 93 -35.08 -12.54 24.29
N GLN A 94 -34.06 -13.39 24.40
CA GLN A 94 -32.73 -13.15 23.82
C GLN A 94 -32.49 -14.14 22.67
N PHE A 95 -31.79 -13.67 21.64
CA PHE A 95 -31.33 -14.48 20.52
C PHE A 95 -29.79 -14.49 20.50
N SER A 96 -29.17 -15.65 20.36
CA SER A 96 -27.72 -15.82 20.44
C SER A 96 -26.96 -15.11 19.32
N PHE A 97 -27.59 -14.91 18.16
CA PHE A 97 -26.98 -14.31 16.98
C PHE A 97 -27.09 -12.78 16.91
N VAL A 98 -27.70 -12.13 17.90
CA VAL A 98 -27.83 -10.68 17.98
C VAL A 98 -27.77 -10.19 19.43
N GLU A 99 -26.92 -9.23 19.71
CA GLU A 99 -26.83 -8.62 21.05
C GLU A 99 -28.04 -7.73 21.37
N ARG A 100 -28.23 -7.53 22.66
CA ARG A 100 -29.24 -6.62 23.15
C ARG A 100 -29.07 -5.22 22.58
N CYS A 101 -30.15 -4.59 22.12
CA CYS A 101 -30.16 -3.24 21.53
C CYS A 101 -29.34 -3.06 20.23
N LYS A 102 -28.71 -4.08 19.68
CA LYS A 102 -28.02 -3.99 18.36
C LYS A 102 -29.03 -4.18 17.23
N GLN A 103 -28.77 -3.49 16.12
CA GLN A 103 -29.55 -3.60 14.87
C GLN A 103 -28.84 -4.41 13.79
N SER A 104 -27.73 -5.05 14.13
CA SER A 104 -26.97 -5.95 13.26
C SER A 104 -26.70 -7.26 13.98
N SER A 105 -26.63 -8.35 13.25
CA SER A 105 -26.23 -9.65 13.80
C SER A 105 -24.75 -9.68 14.18
N ASN A 106 -24.37 -10.62 15.06
CA ASN A 106 -22.99 -10.79 15.54
C ASN A 106 -22.02 -11.21 14.42
N PHE A 107 -22.52 -11.63 13.28
CA PHE A 107 -21.72 -11.96 12.08
C PHE A 107 -21.27 -10.71 11.30
N THR A 108 -22.01 -9.61 11.41
CA THR A 108 -21.75 -8.39 10.64
C THR A 108 -20.33 -7.85 10.82
N PRO A 109 -19.77 -7.74 12.05
CA PRO A 109 -18.40 -7.25 12.21
C PRO A 109 -17.36 -8.10 11.47
N LEU A 110 -17.41 -9.41 11.59
CA LEU A 110 -16.46 -10.32 10.95
C LEU A 110 -16.53 -10.24 9.42
N MET A 111 -17.74 -10.21 8.87
CA MET A 111 -17.94 -10.11 7.42
C MET A 111 -17.46 -8.78 6.87
N VAL A 112 -17.71 -7.67 7.57
CA VAL A 112 -17.20 -6.34 7.23
C VAL A 112 -15.67 -6.33 7.24
N ILE A 113 -15.02 -6.84 8.29
CA ILE A 113 -13.57 -6.90 8.43
C ILE A 113 -12.95 -7.76 7.33
N ASN A 114 -13.55 -8.91 7.00
CA ASN A 114 -13.09 -9.76 5.91
C ASN A 114 -13.22 -9.08 4.55
N CYS A 115 -14.34 -8.40 4.31
CA CYS A 115 -14.53 -7.62 3.08
C CYS A 115 -13.50 -6.49 2.96
N MET A 116 -13.12 -5.89 4.09
CA MET A 116 -12.09 -4.87 4.15
C MET A 116 -10.66 -5.42 3.98
N LYS A 117 -10.47 -6.72 3.80
CA LYS A 117 -9.17 -7.28 3.42
C LYS A 117 -8.79 -6.88 1.98
N ASP A 118 -9.76 -6.67 1.13
CA ASP A 118 -9.57 -6.11 -0.21
C ASP A 118 -9.29 -4.61 -0.12
N LEU A 119 -8.05 -4.22 -0.42
CA LEU A 119 -7.60 -2.82 -0.34
C LEU A 119 -8.23 -1.90 -1.40
N GLN A 120 -8.78 -2.47 -2.47
CA GLN A 120 -9.46 -1.71 -3.53
C GLN A 120 -10.86 -1.26 -3.10
N LYS A 121 -11.51 -1.99 -2.18
CA LYS A 121 -12.82 -1.61 -1.65
C LYS A 121 -12.71 -0.44 -0.69
N THR A 122 -13.42 0.63 -0.99
CA THR A 122 -13.54 1.79 -0.09
C THR A 122 -14.48 1.49 1.08
N THR A 123 -14.37 2.25 2.16
CA THR A 123 -15.31 2.16 3.30
C THR A 123 -16.75 2.32 2.85
N SER A 124 -17.00 3.24 1.90
CA SER A 124 -18.34 3.49 1.35
C SER A 124 -18.88 2.30 0.52
N ALA A 125 -18.03 1.66 -0.29
CA ALA A 125 -18.43 0.48 -1.04
C ALA A 125 -18.80 -0.69 -0.10
N VAL A 126 -18.04 -0.89 0.98
CA VAL A 126 -18.35 -1.88 2.02
C VAL A 126 -19.63 -1.51 2.77
N ALA A 127 -19.84 -0.23 3.07
CA ALA A 127 -21.05 0.26 3.71
C ALA A 127 -22.30 -0.02 2.86
N GLN A 128 -22.23 0.23 1.56
CA GLN A 128 -23.30 -0.10 0.63
C GLN A 128 -23.55 -1.60 0.55
N GLN A 129 -22.50 -2.41 0.45
CA GLN A 129 -22.62 -3.88 0.37
C GLN A 129 -23.34 -4.46 1.59
N PHE A 130 -23.05 -3.97 2.80
CA PHE A 130 -23.63 -4.48 4.05
C PHE A 130 -24.80 -3.64 4.58
N ASN A 131 -25.29 -2.68 3.82
CA ASN A 131 -26.39 -1.79 4.22
C ASN A 131 -26.11 -1.11 5.58
N LEU A 132 -24.90 -0.58 5.72
CA LEU A 132 -24.39 0.17 6.88
C LEU A 132 -24.05 1.59 6.47
N SER A 133 -23.81 2.48 7.45
CA SER A 133 -23.17 3.77 7.18
C SER A 133 -21.64 3.64 7.16
N ASP A 134 -20.96 4.57 6.46
CA ASP A 134 -19.51 4.65 6.43
C ASP A 134 -18.90 4.71 7.85
N THR A 135 -19.56 5.45 8.74
CA THR A 135 -19.16 5.56 10.14
C THR A 135 -19.25 4.22 10.88
N GLN A 136 -20.30 3.43 10.61
CA GLN A 136 -20.44 2.10 11.22
C GLN A 136 -19.33 1.17 10.75
N VAL A 137 -19.05 1.12 9.45
CA VAL A 137 -17.96 0.31 8.89
C VAL A 137 -16.61 0.74 9.46
N HIS A 138 -16.35 2.06 9.51
CA HIS A 138 -15.12 2.60 10.11
C HIS A 138 -15.00 2.20 11.59
N ASN A 139 -16.07 2.31 12.39
CA ASN A 139 -16.05 1.96 13.79
C ASN A 139 -15.88 0.45 14.01
N ILE A 140 -16.55 -0.38 13.21
CA ILE A 140 -16.36 -1.84 13.24
C ILE A 140 -14.89 -2.17 12.99
N PHE A 141 -14.32 -1.66 11.90
CA PHE A 141 -12.92 -1.95 11.58
C PHE A 141 -11.98 -1.50 12.69
N THR A 142 -12.10 -0.26 13.16
CA THR A 142 -11.24 0.30 14.20
C THR A 142 -11.38 -0.39 15.55
N SER A 143 -12.58 -0.93 15.87
CA SER A 143 -12.80 -1.65 17.12
C SER A 143 -12.15 -3.03 17.16
N TYR A 144 -12.02 -3.70 16.03
CA TYR A 144 -11.48 -5.07 15.99
C TYR A 144 -10.05 -5.15 15.45
N VAL A 145 -9.60 -4.16 14.67
CA VAL A 145 -8.29 -4.18 14.02
C VAL A 145 -7.36 -3.14 14.64
N ASP A 146 -6.37 -3.63 15.39
CA ASP A 146 -5.28 -2.84 15.97
C ASP A 146 -3.99 -3.65 15.87
N LEU A 147 -3.27 -3.45 14.78
CA LEU A 147 -2.14 -4.30 14.44
C LEU A 147 -0.85 -3.74 15.03
N LYS A 148 -0.20 -4.55 15.86
CA LYS A 148 1.14 -4.27 16.34
C LYS A 148 2.16 -4.50 15.22
N ARG A 149 3.36 -3.91 15.36
CA ARG A 149 4.48 -4.25 14.50
C ARG A 149 4.81 -5.74 14.61
N LEU A 150 5.38 -6.31 13.56
CA LEU A 150 6.02 -7.63 13.63
C LEU A 150 7.44 -7.47 14.21
N GLU A 151 8.05 -8.56 14.63
CA GLU A 151 9.46 -8.57 15.02
C GLU A 151 10.36 -8.26 13.81
N LEU A 152 11.51 -7.63 14.08
CA LEU A 152 12.53 -7.38 13.06
C LEU A 152 13.12 -8.72 12.62
N SER A 153 13.24 -8.91 11.31
CA SER A 153 13.92 -10.05 10.70
C SER A 153 15.42 -9.79 10.51
N GLU A 154 16.17 -10.81 10.10
CA GLU A 154 17.61 -10.67 9.85
C GLU A 154 17.94 -9.70 8.72
N TYR A 155 17.11 -9.62 7.71
CA TYR A 155 17.24 -8.69 6.58
C TYR A 155 15.96 -7.89 6.43
N ILE A 156 16.06 -6.58 6.61
CA ILE A 156 14.95 -5.66 6.49
C ILE A 156 15.16 -4.71 5.32
N SER A 157 14.09 -4.46 4.57
CA SER A 157 14.03 -3.40 3.57
C SER A 157 13.30 -2.19 4.14
N ILE A 158 13.83 -1.02 3.90
CA ILE A 158 13.21 0.25 4.31
C ILE A 158 13.07 1.17 3.10
N ASP A 159 11.94 1.87 3.03
CA ASP A 159 11.64 2.83 1.97
C ASP A 159 10.51 3.77 2.43
N GLU A 160 10.18 4.74 1.59
CA GLU A 160 9.15 5.73 1.81
C GLU A 160 7.96 5.55 0.88
N VAL A 161 6.78 5.74 1.42
CA VAL A 161 5.57 5.80 0.61
C VAL A 161 4.84 7.14 0.78
N TYR A 162 4.48 7.77 -0.34
CA TYR A 162 3.71 9.00 -0.32
C TYR A 162 2.26 8.71 0.03
N LEU A 163 1.84 9.07 1.24
CA LEU A 163 0.47 8.91 1.74
C LEU A 163 -0.28 10.23 1.92
N ASN A 164 0.42 11.37 1.93
CA ASN A 164 -0.18 12.71 2.07
C ASN A 164 -1.25 12.79 3.16
N ILE A 165 -0.88 12.38 4.38
CA ILE A 165 -1.81 12.30 5.51
C ILE A 165 -2.09 13.67 6.10
N SER A 166 -1.08 14.55 6.09
CA SER A 166 -1.19 15.96 6.48
C SER A 166 -0.21 16.81 5.65
N ASP A 167 -0.38 18.13 5.67
CA ASP A 167 0.47 19.06 4.93
C ASP A 167 1.96 18.94 5.29
N THR A 168 2.26 18.55 6.52
CA THR A 168 3.63 18.39 7.04
C THR A 168 4.13 16.95 6.97
N LYS A 169 3.25 15.96 6.91
CA LYS A 169 3.57 14.52 6.95
C LYS A 169 3.10 13.83 5.68
N LYS A 170 3.82 14.07 4.58
CA LYS A 170 3.45 13.57 3.25
C LYS A 170 3.93 12.12 3.02
N TYR A 171 5.06 11.75 3.61
CA TYR A 171 5.68 10.44 3.45
C TYR A 171 5.60 9.64 4.72
N ALA A 172 5.17 8.40 4.62
CA ALA A 172 5.28 7.38 5.67
C ALA A 172 6.52 6.52 5.41
N PHE A 173 7.14 6.04 6.46
CA PHE A 173 8.29 5.16 6.39
C PHE A 173 7.82 3.71 6.54
N VAL A 174 8.26 2.83 5.67
CA VAL A 174 7.84 1.42 5.59
C VAL A 174 9.01 0.52 5.91
N ILE A 175 8.77 -0.49 6.73
CA ILE A 175 9.72 -1.53 7.10
C ILE A 175 9.15 -2.87 6.66
N MET A 176 9.92 -3.64 5.88
CA MET A 176 9.54 -4.92 5.34
C MET A 176 10.59 -5.98 5.71
N ASP A 177 10.14 -7.16 6.05
CA ASP A 177 10.99 -8.36 6.08
C ASP A 177 11.34 -8.75 4.64
N PHE A 178 12.61 -8.70 4.30
CA PHE A 178 13.08 -9.03 2.96
C PHE A 178 12.83 -10.50 2.60
N VAL A 179 12.96 -11.40 3.54
CA VAL A 179 12.86 -12.85 3.32
C VAL A 179 11.42 -13.27 3.01
N THR A 180 10.47 -12.82 3.81
CA THR A 180 9.06 -13.19 3.67
C THR A 180 8.26 -12.22 2.80
N GLY A 181 8.74 -11.00 2.60
CA GLY A 181 8.02 -9.91 1.96
C GLY A 181 6.88 -9.32 2.81
N GLN A 182 6.78 -9.70 4.09
CA GLN A 182 5.76 -9.18 4.99
C GLN A 182 6.13 -7.79 5.51
N ILE A 183 5.12 -6.92 5.64
CA ILE A 183 5.31 -5.58 6.19
C ILE A 183 5.41 -5.68 7.72
N ILE A 184 6.60 -5.35 8.24
CA ILE A 184 6.85 -5.29 9.68
C ILE A 184 6.04 -4.16 10.27
N ASP A 185 6.20 -2.93 9.72
CA ASP A 185 5.45 -1.78 10.16
C ASP A 185 5.42 -0.64 9.13
N ILE A 186 4.55 0.35 9.39
CA ILE A 186 4.48 1.63 8.68
C ILE A 186 4.51 2.72 9.75
N VAL A 187 5.53 3.59 9.70
CA VAL A 187 5.72 4.71 10.64
C VAL A 187 5.21 6.01 10.01
N HIS A 188 4.61 6.87 10.81
CA HIS A 188 3.83 8.03 10.34
C HIS A 188 4.62 9.10 9.59
N ASN A 189 5.96 9.12 9.68
CA ASN A 189 6.83 9.98 8.88
C ASN A 189 8.26 9.41 8.82
N ARG A 190 9.11 10.06 8.03
CA ARG A 190 10.51 9.68 7.81
C ARG A 190 11.52 10.57 8.56
N TRP A 191 11.08 11.42 9.47
CA TRP A 191 11.97 12.33 10.17
C TRP A 191 12.91 11.55 11.11
N SER A 192 14.19 11.94 11.13
CA SER A 192 15.21 11.26 11.92
C SER A 192 14.80 11.11 13.40
N SER A 193 14.25 12.15 14.02
CA SER A 193 13.77 12.08 15.40
C SER A 193 12.69 11.02 15.61
N THR A 194 11.72 10.92 14.69
CA THR A 194 10.65 9.91 14.79
C THR A 194 11.21 8.50 14.59
N LEU A 195 12.12 8.32 13.64
CA LEU A 195 12.74 7.02 13.39
C LEU A 195 13.64 6.61 14.57
N SER A 196 14.37 7.54 15.15
CA SER A 196 15.17 7.29 16.34
C SER A 196 14.31 6.85 17.52
N GLU A 197 13.20 7.55 17.82
CA GLU A 197 12.25 7.14 18.84
C GLU A 197 11.66 5.76 18.55
N TYR A 198 11.29 5.49 17.32
CA TYR A 198 10.72 4.21 16.91
C TYR A 198 11.70 3.07 17.11
N PHE A 199 12.92 3.16 16.57
CA PHE A 199 13.93 2.11 16.71
C PHE A 199 14.42 1.96 18.15
N ALA A 200 14.55 3.03 18.93
CA ALA A 200 14.88 2.98 20.34
C ALA A 200 13.81 2.25 21.17
N SER A 201 12.54 2.30 20.76
CA SER A 201 11.44 1.56 21.43
C SER A 201 11.48 0.04 21.20
N ILE A 202 12.26 -0.42 20.22
CA ILE A 202 12.40 -1.85 19.92
C ILE A 202 13.44 -2.49 20.87
N PRO A 203 13.16 -3.65 21.48
CA PRO A 203 14.11 -4.33 22.36
C PRO A 203 15.47 -4.52 21.70
N ARG A 204 16.53 -4.36 22.49
CA ARG A 204 17.91 -4.47 21.99
C ARG A 204 18.20 -5.85 21.41
N GLU A 205 17.73 -6.90 22.07
CA GLU A 205 17.91 -8.30 21.62
C GLU A 205 17.33 -8.54 20.23
N GLU A 206 16.24 -7.86 19.90
CA GLU A 206 15.62 -7.93 18.58
C GLU A 206 16.46 -7.17 17.53
N ARG A 207 16.93 -5.98 17.88
CA ARG A 207 17.79 -5.17 16.99
C ARG A 207 19.14 -5.82 16.70
N LEU A 208 19.68 -6.60 17.64
CA LEU A 208 20.93 -7.37 17.47
C LEU A 208 20.79 -8.52 16.46
N LYS A 209 19.57 -9.01 16.18
CA LYS A 209 19.31 -10.06 15.19
C LYS A 209 19.41 -9.56 13.75
N VAL A 210 19.26 -8.25 13.53
CA VAL A 210 19.31 -7.67 12.19
C VAL A 210 20.74 -7.74 11.65
N LYS A 211 20.91 -8.39 10.51
CA LYS A 211 22.19 -8.57 9.79
C LYS A 211 22.37 -7.59 8.65
N GLY A 212 21.27 -7.12 8.04
CA GLY A 212 21.32 -6.19 6.92
C GLY A 212 20.10 -5.30 6.80
N ILE A 213 20.34 -4.04 6.46
CA ILE A 213 19.30 -3.03 6.18
C ILE A 213 19.46 -2.56 4.75
N ILE A 214 18.45 -2.84 3.94
CA ILE A 214 18.40 -2.46 2.52
C ILE A 214 17.67 -1.12 2.41
N SER A 215 18.34 -0.11 1.86
CA SER A 215 17.78 1.23 1.72
C SER A 215 18.25 1.93 0.44
N ASP A 216 17.69 3.10 0.17
CA ASP A 216 18.26 4.04 -0.78
C ASP A 216 19.52 4.74 -0.21
N ALA A 217 20.20 5.53 -1.03
CA ALA A 217 21.41 6.26 -0.65
C ALA A 217 21.14 7.51 0.21
N TYR A 218 20.09 7.48 1.03
CA TYR A 218 19.79 8.58 1.94
C TYR A 218 20.58 8.41 3.25
N SER A 219 21.50 9.34 3.53
CA SER A 219 22.41 9.25 4.68
C SER A 219 21.71 8.86 6.00
N PRO A 220 20.57 9.46 6.40
CA PRO A 220 19.90 9.07 7.63
C PRO A 220 19.46 7.62 7.71
N TYR A 221 19.30 6.92 6.58
CA TYR A 221 18.95 5.48 6.57
C TYR A 221 20.18 4.60 6.74
N ILE A 222 21.34 5.05 6.22
CA ILE A 222 22.62 4.41 6.47
C ILE A 222 22.99 4.52 7.95
N ASP A 223 22.78 5.71 8.55
CA ASP A 223 23.04 5.97 9.96
C ASP A 223 22.17 5.13 10.89
N LEU A 224 20.91 4.82 10.50
CA LEU A 224 20.03 3.93 11.30
C LEU A 224 20.65 2.56 11.59
N SER A 225 21.41 1.97 10.63
CA SER A 225 22.08 0.70 10.85
C SER A 225 23.14 0.81 11.94
N ASN A 226 23.94 1.88 11.90
CA ASN A 226 25.03 2.10 12.85
C ASN A 226 24.50 2.43 14.26
N ASP A 227 23.45 3.25 14.34
CA ASP A 227 22.96 3.78 15.62
C ASP A 227 22.10 2.77 16.38
N PHE A 228 21.27 1.99 15.66
CA PHE A 228 20.24 1.16 16.29
C PHE A 228 20.41 -0.35 16.12
N CYS A 229 21.08 -0.81 15.07
CA CYS A 229 21.26 -2.23 14.75
C CYS A 229 22.76 -2.56 14.62
N PRO A 230 23.50 -2.70 15.74
CA PRO A 230 24.98 -2.72 15.71
C PRO A 230 25.57 -3.91 14.97
N ASN A 231 24.81 -4.99 14.73
CA ASN A 231 25.25 -6.15 13.94
C ASN A 231 24.83 -6.03 12.46
N ALA A 232 24.03 -5.02 12.12
CA ALA A 232 23.54 -4.84 10.76
C ALA A 232 24.56 -4.11 9.89
N VAL A 233 24.66 -4.53 8.64
CA VAL A 233 25.35 -3.80 7.60
C VAL A 233 24.35 -3.02 6.74
N SER A 234 24.71 -1.81 6.34
CA SER A 234 23.95 -1.07 5.35
C SER A 234 24.16 -1.65 3.96
N ILE A 235 23.09 -1.77 3.20
CA ILE A 235 23.06 -2.34 1.84
C ILE A 235 22.34 -1.35 0.95
N LEU A 236 23.03 -0.91 -0.09
CA LEU A 236 22.46 0.07 -1.02
C LEU A 236 21.63 -0.63 -2.10
N ASP A 237 20.40 -0.18 -2.29
CA ASP A 237 19.54 -0.72 -3.34
C ASP A 237 20.09 -0.38 -4.74
N SER A 238 20.40 -1.41 -5.50
CA SER A 238 20.98 -1.29 -6.85
C SER A 238 20.09 -0.53 -7.82
N PHE A 239 18.76 -0.64 -7.68
CA PHE A 239 17.82 0.11 -8.51
C PHE A 239 17.96 1.63 -8.32
N HIS A 240 18.15 2.07 -7.08
CA HIS A 240 18.33 3.50 -6.79
C HIS A 240 19.64 4.04 -7.35
N VAL A 241 20.71 3.23 -7.39
CA VAL A 241 21.97 3.61 -8.02
C VAL A 241 21.81 3.77 -9.55
N VAL A 242 21.17 2.80 -10.21
CA VAL A 242 20.82 2.92 -11.64
C VAL A 242 19.99 4.16 -11.90
N LYS A 243 18.95 4.39 -11.10
CA LYS A 243 18.05 5.54 -11.21
C LYS A 243 18.80 6.88 -11.05
N LEU A 244 19.79 6.94 -10.16
CA LEU A 244 20.65 8.12 -9.99
C LEU A 244 21.42 8.43 -11.29
N LEU A 245 22.07 7.43 -11.90
CA LEU A 245 22.77 7.59 -13.17
C LEU A 245 21.83 8.04 -14.29
N ILE A 246 20.69 7.34 -14.45
CA ILE A 246 19.66 7.68 -15.45
C ILE A 246 19.15 9.12 -15.25
N SER A 247 18.96 9.55 -14.00
CA SER A 247 18.53 10.92 -13.69
C SER A 247 19.55 11.96 -14.14
N LYS A 248 20.86 11.72 -13.87
CA LYS A 248 21.94 12.61 -14.32
C LYS A 248 21.99 12.72 -15.85
N LEU A 249 21.85 11.57 -16.55
CA LEU A 249 21.80 11.54 -18.02
C LEU A 249 20.57 12.27 -18.56
N ASN A 250 19.42 12.10 -17.93
CA ASN A 250 18.19 12.79 -18.32
C ASN A 250 18.30 14.31 -18.16
N VAL A 251 18.95 14.79 -17.10
CA VAL A 251 19.26 16.22 -16.92
C VAL A 251 20.13 16.75 -18.07
N TYR A 252 21.12 15.97 -18.51
CA TYR A 252 21.93 16.32 -19.67
C TYR A 252 21.07 16.42 -20.94
N LEU A 253 20.22 15.44 -21.20
CA LEU A 253 19.29 15.47 -22.35
C LEU A 253 18.36 16.70 -22.33
N TYR A 254 17.85 17.09 -21.15
CA TYR A 254 17.03 18.30 -21.03
C TYR A 254 17.80 19.57 -21.34
N LYS A 255 19.06 19.69 -20.88
CA LYS A 255 19.91 20.82 -21.20
C LYS A 255 20.18 20.91 -22.70
N LEU A 256 20.51 19.79 -23.31
CA LEU A 256 20.75 19.68 -24.75
C LEU A 256 19.49 20.03 -25.54
N GLN A 257 18.34 19.46 -25.19
CA GLN A 257 17.03 19.74 -25.80
C GLN A 257 16.71 21.25 -25.72
N ARG A 258 16.95 21.88 -24.58
CA ARG A 258 16.70 23.30 -24.37
C ARG A 258 17.56 24.15 -25.31
N SER A 259 18.84 23.83 -25.47
CA SER A 259 19.74 24.57 -26.36
C SER A 259 19.27 24.54 -27.82
N PHE A 260 18.83 23.36 -28.32
CA PHE A 260 18.29 23.25 -29.67
C PHE A 260 16.93 23.92 -29.81
N HIS A 261 16.10 23.89 -28.79
CA HIS A 261 14.80 24.58 -28.81
C HIS A 261 14.95 26.12 -28.85
N GLU A 262 15.95 26.69 -28.19
CA GLU A 262 16.25 28.11 -28.32
C GLU A 262 16.72 28.46 -29.75
N LYS A 263 17.52 27.62 -30.40
CA LYS A 263 17.89 27.78 -31.81
C LYS A 263 16.65 27.76 -32.73
N ASP A 264 15.69 26.84 -32.46
CA ASP A 264 14.43 26.78 -33.19
C ASP A 264 13.61 28.05 -33.01
N LYS A 265 13.49 28.57 -31.78
CA LYS A 265 12.80 29.84 -31.52
C LYS A 265 13.41 31.01 -32.28
N GLU A 266 14.71 31.13 -32.30
CA GLU A 266 15.38 32.21 -33.07
C GLU A 266 15.12 32.07 -34.57
N ARG A 267 15.18 30.84 -35.12
CA ARG A 267 14.82 30.57 -36.51
C ARG A 267 13.38 30.96 -36.82
N TRP A 268 12.43 30.65 -35.91
CA TRP A 268 11.02 31.04 -36.11
C TRP A 268 10.82 32.56 -36.03
N LYS A 269 11.50 33.28 -35.12
CA LYS A 269 11.48 34.73 -35.06
C LYS A 269 12.05 35.38 -36.33
N GLN A 270 13.19 34.88 -36.82
CA GLN A 270 13.78 35.37 -38.07
C GLN A 270 12.83 35.15 -39.25
N LYS A 271 12.19 33.99 -39.36
CA LYS A 271 11.22 33.69 -40.41
C LYS A 271 9.97 34.59 -40.30
N ALA A 272 9.47 34.87 -39.10
CA ALA A 272 8.34 35.78 -38.89
C ALA A 272 8.70 37.20 -39.30
N ARG A 273 9.89 37.71 -38.93
CA ARG A 273 10.37 39.02 -39.35
C ARG A 273 10.54 39.15 -40.88
N ALA A 274 11.13 38.10 -41.50
CA ALA A 274 11.31 38.09 -42.96
C ALA A 274 9.99 38.09 -43.75
N LEU A 275 8.93 37.53 -43.15
CA LEU A 275 7.60 37.49 -43.74
C LEU A 275 6.67 38.66 -43.29
N ASN A 276 7.19 39.58 -42.51
CA ASN A 276 6.45 40.72 -41.93
C ASN A 276 5.14 40.26 -41.23
N ARG A 277 5.20 39.12 -40.46
CA ARG A 277 4.06 38.51 -39.79
C ARG A 277 4.29 38.47 -38.27
N GLU A 278 3.18 38.39 -37.53
CA GLU A 278 3.27 38.05 -36.11
C GLU A 278 3.99 36.73 -35.88
N PHE A 279 4.62 36.60 -34.69
CA PHE A 279 5.35 35.38 -34.31
C PHE A 279 4.39 34.19 -34.29
N ILE A 280 4.66 33.19 -35.12
CA ILE A 280 3.98 31.88 -35.10
C ILE A 280 5.02 30.82 -34.80
N LYS A 281 4.74 30.00 -33.79
CA LYS A 281 5.57 28.85 -33.45
C LYS A 281 5.60 27.89 -34.66
N GLY A 282 6.78 27.60 -35.15
CA GLY A 282 7.00 26.60 -36.19
C GLY A 282 7.09 25.19 -35.63
N HIS A 283 7.46 24.26 -36.52
CA HIS A 283 7.70 22.87 -36.11
C HIS A 283 9.08 22.76 -35.42
N ASP A 284 9.11 21.93 -34.38
CA ASP A 284 10.36 21.55 -33.72
C ASP A 284 11.31 20.92 -34.74
N SER A 285 12.60 21.16 -34.63
CA SER A 285 13.65 20.49 -35.43
C SER A 285 13.68 19.00 -35.17
N ILE A 286 14.37 18.25 -36.04
CA ILE A 286 14.57 16.80 -35.86
C ILE A 286 15.29 16.56 -34.54
N GLU A 287 16.29 17.36 -34.21
CA GLU A 287 17.07 17.26 -32.97
C GLU A 287 16.17 17.44 -31.72
N VAL A 288 15.35 18.49 -31.70
CA VAL A 288 14.40 18.72 -30.58
C VAL A 288 13.40 17.57 -30.50
N THR A 289 12.90 17.09 -31.61
CA THR A 289 11.94 15.97 -31.69
C THR A 289 12.57 14.68 -31.15
N LEU A 290 13.80 14.34 -31.55
CA LEU A 290 14.53 13.18 -31.06
C LEU A 290 14.80 13.28 -29.55
N LEU A 291 15.34 14.40 -29.07
CA LEU A 291 15.63 14.60 -27.66
C LEU A 291 14.39 14.65 -26.77
N LYS A 292 13.22 14.92 -27.32
CA LYS A 292 11.95 14.95 -26.59
C LYS A 292 11.28 13.57 -26.54
N ASN A 293 11.19 12.87 -27.65
CA ASN A 293 10.34 11.70 -27.80
C ASN A 293 11.12 10.37 -27.86
N TYR A 294 12.45 10.40 -28.13
CA TYR A 294 13.28 9.22 -28.32
C TYR A 294 14.42 9.11 -27.29
N LYS A 295 14.21 9.67 -26.08
CA LYS A 295 15.16 9.55 -24.97
C LYS A 295 15.49 8.12 -24.58
N TRP A 296 14.61 7.20 -24.89
CA TRP A 296 14.79 5.77 -24.64
C TRP A 296 16.08 5.24 -25.29
N VAL A 297 16.55 5.83 -26.39
CA VAL A 297 17.81 5.46 -27.05
C VAL A 297 18.99 5.54 -26.05
N LEU A 298 19.02 6.52 -25.18
CA LEU A 298 20.06 6.67 -24.15
C LEU A 298 19.68 6.02 -22.82
N LEU A 299 18.41 6.17 -22.39
CA LEU A 299 18.01 5.89 -21.01
C LEU A 299 17.61 4.43 -20.78
N LYS A 300 17.07 3.72 -21.77
CA LYS A 300 16.79 2.28 -21.66
C LYS A 300 18.09 1.47 -21.73
N ASN A 301 18.08 0.29 -21.13
CA ASN A 301 19.15 -0.68 -21.32
C ASN A 301 19.14 -1.20 -22.76
N LYS A 302 20.31 -1.48 -23.29
CA LYS A 302 20.44 -1.92 -24.67
C LYS A 302 19.61 -3.17 -24.98
N ASP A 303 19.60 -4.11 -24.04
CA ASP A 303 18.88 -5.38 -24.16
C ASP A 303 17.35 -5.24 -24.10
N GLU A 304 16.85 -4.12 -23.54
CA GLU A 304 15.43 -3.81 -23.49
C GLU A 304 14.90 -3.09 -24.73
N ILE A 305 15.78 -2.72 -25.66
CA ILE A 305 15.40 -2.04 -26.89
C ILE A 305 15.02 -3.08 -27.94
N ASN A 306 13.78 -3.01 -28.38
CA ASN A 306 13.32 -3.85 -29.49
C ASN A 306 13.81 -3.27 -30.82
N TYR A 307 14.97 -3.70 -31.27
CA TYR A 307 15.50 -3.31 -32.55
C TYR A 307 14.77 -4.02 -33.70
N SER A 308 14.32 -3.25 -34.67
CA SER A 308 13.64 -3.73 -35.87
C SER A 308 14.22 -3.06 -37.13
N THR A 309 14.40 -3.83 -38.17
CA THR A 309 14.73 -3.33 -39.51
C THR A 309 13.50 -2.90 -40.30
N TRP A 310 12.30 -3.09 -39.72
CA TRP A 310 11.05 -2.65 -40.33
C TRP A 310 10.97 -1.14 -40.37
N ARG A 311 10.98 -0.57 -41.57
CA ARG A 311 10.86 0.86 -41.80
C ARG A 311 9.39 1.29 -41.83
N HIS A 312 9.01 2.24 -41.01
CA HIS A 312 7.67 2.81 -41.05
C HIS A 312 7.75 4.34 -40.95
N TYR A 313 6.68 5.01 -41.36
CA TYR A 313 6.60 6.47 -41.30
C TYR A 313 6.36 6.96 -39.86
N HIS A 314 7.33 7.66 -39.30
CA HIS A 314 7.22 8.30 -38.01
C HIS A 314 6.67 9.71 -38.16
N THR A 315 5.43 9.94 -37.75
CA THR A 315 4.73 11.22 -37.87
C THR A 315 5.47 12.38 -37.19
N LEU A 316 6.11 12.11 -36.05
CA LEU A 316 6.87 13.11 -35.30
C LEU A 316 8.16 13.51 -36.00
N LEU A 317 8.87 12.56 -36.60
CA LEU A 317 10.10 12.79 -37.36
C LEU A 317 9.84 13.18 -38.80
N ARG A 318 8.63 12.92 -39.32
CA ARG A 318 8.22 13.12 -40.72
C ARG A 318 9.11 12.41 -41.73
N MET A 319 9.56 11.23 -41.37
CA MET A 319 10.41 10.40 -42.21
C MET A 319 10.13 8.91 -42.02
N THR A 320 10.46 8.10 -43.01
CA THR A 320 10.38 6.65 -42.97
C THR A 320 11.70 6.10 -42.49
N VAL A 321 11.76 5.59 -41.26
CA VAL A 321 12.97 5.09 -40.62
C VAL A 321 12.68 3.82 -39.83
N ASP A 322 13.73 3.06 -39.56
CA ASP A 322 13.73 1.94 -38.64
C ASP A 322 14.38 2.32 -37.30
N THR A 323 14.40 1.40 -36.34
CA THR A 323 14.93 1.64 -35.00
C THR A 323 16.43 1.95 -35.02
N TYR A 324 17.20 1.31 -35.89
CA TYR A 324 18.65 1.56 -36.03
C TYR A 324 18.92 2.97 -36.58
N GLN A 325 18.15 3.39 -37.57
CA GLN A 325 18.26 4.74 -38.12
C GLN A 325 17.88 5.84 -37.10
N ILE A 326 16.87 5.55 -36.25
CA ILE A 326 16.52 6.46 -35.16
C ILE A 326 17.68 6.60 -34.18
N GLU A 327 18.32 5.50 -33.80
CA GLU A 327 19.50 5.50 -32.90
C GLU A 327 20.66 6.27 -33.54
N GLU A 328 20.93 6.04 -34.81
CA GLU A 328 21.99 6.77 -35.56
C GLU A 328 21.71 8.27 -35.59
N LEU A 329 20.50 8.67 -35.92
CA LEU A 329 20.09 10.08 -35.91
C LEU A 329 20.21 10.71 -34.52
N PHE A 330 19.86 9.97 -33.48
CA PHE A 330 19.95 10.44 -32.09
C PHE A 330 21.42 10.70 -31.71
N PHE A 331 22.33 9.77 -32.00
CA PHE A 331 23.76 9.94 -31.66
C PHE A 331 24.47 10.98 -32.50
N ARG A 332 23.96 11.33 -33.68
CA ARG A 332 24.49 12.44 -34.51
C ARG A 332 24.22 13.82 -33.91
N ILE A 333 23.27 13.95 -32.97
CA ILE A 333 22.95 15.24 -32.32
C ILE A 333 24.14 15.79 -31.52
N ASP A 334 24.79 14.90 -30.76
CA ASP A 334 25.98 15.21 -29.95
C ASP A 334 26.85 13.95 -29.84
N PRO A 335 28.16 14.01 -30.19
CA PRO A 335 29.08 12.89 -30.08
C PRO A 335 29.16 12.26 -28.68
N LYS A 336 28.86 13.02 -27.63
CA LYS A 336 28.84 12.54 -26.25
C LYS A 336 27.73 11.55 -25.97
N LEU A 337 26.61 11.59 -26.70
CA LEU A 337 25.46 10.72 -26.45
C LEU A 337 25.81 9.26 -26.60
N LYS A 338 26.60 8.89 -27.65
CA LYS A 338 27.06 7.52 -27.84
C LYS A 338 28.00 7.10 -26.71
N LYS A 339 28.97 7.95 -26.35
CA LYS A 339 29.89 7.70 -25.25
C LYS A 339 29.13 7.52 -23.91
N TYR A 340 28.13 8.34 -23.65
CA TYR A 340 27.31 8.23 -22.46
C TYR A 340 26.47 6.95 -22.43
N ARG A 341 25.99 6.51 -23.59
CA ARG A 341 25.33 5.22 -23.73
C ARG A 341 26.30 4.09 -23.35
N ASP A 342 27.48 4.06 -23.95
CA ASP A 342 28.45 3.00 -23.72
C ASP A 342 28.88 2.96 -22.24
N LEU A 343 29.21 4.09 -21.64
CA LEU A 343 29.56 4.18 -20.21
C LEU A 343 28.39 3.77 -19.29
N LYS A 344 27.15 4.11 -19.65
CA LYS A 344 25.98 3.65 -18.87
C LYS A 344 25.85 2.12 -18.95
N GLU A 345 26.03 1.53 -20.11
CA GLU A 345 25.94 0.05 -20.26
C GLU A 345 27.01 -0.69 -19.46
N GLU A 346 28.20 -0.11 -19.25
CA GLU A 346 29.22 -0.68 -18.35
C GLU A 346 28.68 -0.83 -16.91
N TYR A 347 27.97 0.19 -16.37
CA TYR A 347 27.34 0.04 -15.06
C TYR A 347 26.21 -1.01 -15.07
N ILE A 348 25.41 -1.05 -16.11
CA ILE A 348 24.34 -2.05 -16.23
C ILE A 348 24.94 -3.46 -16.27
N SER A 349 25.99 -3.68 -17.06
CA SER A 349 26.72 -4.94 -17.13
C SER A 349 27.30 -5.35 -15.78
N PHE A 350 27.94 -4.42 -15.07
CA PHE A 350 28.40 -4.64 -13.69
C PHE A 350 27.23 -5.06 -12.79
N ASN A 351 26.14 -4.32 -12.80
CA ASN A 351 25.01 -4.57 -11.92
C ASN A 351 24.27 -5.90 -12.22
N GLN A 352 24.27 -6.36 -13.46
CA GLN A 352 23.67 -7.62 -13.91
C GLN A 352 24.66 -8.80 -13.86
N GLY A 353 25.94 -8.52 -13.61
CA GLY A 353 27.00 -9.53 -13.57
C GLY A 353 26.76 -10.60 -12.52
N THR A 354 27.21 -11.81 -12.80
CA THR A 354 27.26 -12.92 -11.86
C THR A 354 28.69 -13.05 -11.36
N TYR A 355 28.86 -13.02 -10.05
CA TYR A 355 30.16 -13.06 -9.39
C TYR A 355 30.19 -14.24 -8.42
N GLU A 356 31.35 -14.92 -8.35
CA GLU A 356 31.54 -16.09 -7.50
C GLU A 356 31.76 -15.71 -6.02
N ASN A 357 32.35 -14.53 -5.78
CA ASN A 357 32.69 -14.07 -4.45
C ASN A 357 32.70 -12.53 -4.37
N GLU A 358 32.80 -12.01 -3.15
CA GLU A 358 32.80 -10.57 -2.86
C GLU A 358 34.01 -9.84 -3.45
N GLU A 359 35.16 -10.53 -3.57
CA GLU A 359 36.40 -9.95 -4.10
C GLU A 359 36.25 -9.63 -5.58
N GLN A 360 35.67 -10.53 -6.37
CA GLN A 360 35.35 -10.28 -7.79
C GLN A 360 34.42 -9.08 -7.98
N VAL A 361 33.40 -8.93 -7.12
CA VAL A 361 32.52 -7.75 -7.15
C VAL A 361 33.31 -6.48 -6.88
N LYS A 362 34.19 -6.52 -5.89
CA LYS A 362 35.04 -5.39 -5.49
C LYS A 362 35.95 -4.98 -6.64
N ASP A 363 36.69 -5.92 -7.24
CA ASP A 363 37.61 -5.66 -8.33
C ASP A 363 36.92 -5.10 -9.58
N SER A 364 35.73 -5.67 -9.89
CA SER A 364 34.90 -5.17 -10.99
C SER A 364 34.41 -3.74 -10.75
N LEU A 365 33.99 -3.44 -9.52
CA LEU A 365 33.54 -2.09 -9.14
C LEU A 365 34.72 -1.08 -9.16
N GLU A 366 35.90 -1.47 -8.70
CA GLU A 366 37.08 -0.64 -8.76
C GLU A 366 37.51 -0.32 -10.20
N SER A 367 37.51 -1.34 -11.06
CA SER A 367 37.78 -1.17 -12.49
C SER A 367 36.78 -0.20 -13.14
N LEU A 368 35.50 -0.30 -12.79
CA LEU A 368 34.47 0.61 -13.27
C LEU A 368 34.64 2.04 -12.77
N ILE A 369 35.03 2.21 -11.50
CA ILE A 369 35.31 3.52 -10.92
C ILE A 369 36.48 4.19 -11.66
N HIS A 370 37.58 3.46 -11.94
CA HIS A 370 38.69 3.96 -12.71
C HIS A 370 38.29 4.34 -14.15
N LEU A 371 37.52 3.47 -14.83
CA LEU A 371 36.99 3.75 -16.17
C LEU A 371 36.23 5.09 -16.21
N TYR A 372 35.43 5.36 -15.20
CA TYR A 372 34.65 6.61 -15.13
C TYR A 372 35.52 7.82 -14.80
N GLN A 373 36.51 7.68 -13.95
CA GLN A 373 37.50 8.75 -13.66
C GLN A 373 38.28 9.14 -14.92
N ASP A 374 38.72 8.16 -15.67
CA ASP A 374 39.50 8.35 -16.92
C ASP A 374 38.64 8.80 -18.10
N SER A 375 37.32 8.72 -17.99
CA SER A 375 36.41 9.11 -19.07
C SER A 375 36.45 10.60 -19.42
N ASN A 376 36.94 11.47 -18.51
CA ASN A 376 36.92 12.94 -18.60
C ASN A 376 35.48 13.52 -18.80
N GLU A 377 34.43 12.76 -18.51
CA GLU A 377 33.05 13.22 -18.60
C GLU A 377 32.50 13.50 -17.21
N LYS A 378 32.21 14.78 -16.93
CA LYS A 378 31.81 15.24 -15.58
C LYS A 378 30.70 14.39 -14.94
N ILE A 379 29.70 13.93 -15.70
CA ILE A 379 28.60 13.10 -15.17
C ILE A 379 29.14 11.80 -14.59
N PHE A 380 30.07 11.16 -15.28
CA PHE A 380 30.63 9.87 -14.87
C PHE A 380 31.72 10.03 -13.83
N VAL A 381 32.51 11.09 -13.87
CA VAL A 381 33.43 11.45 -12.79
C VAL A 381 32.67 11.72 -11.48
N ASP A 382 31.60 12.52 -11.51
CA ASP A 382 30.73 12.75 -10.34
C ASP A 382 30.03 11.47 -9.87
N PHE A 383 29.77 10.53 -10.79
CA PHE A 383 29.19 9.23 -10.45
C PHE A 383 30.22 8.28 -9.86
N SER A 384 31.47 8.27 -10.32
CA SER A 384 32.56 7.48 -9.73
C SER A 384 32.84 7.87 -8.29
N LEU A 385 32.78 9.17 -7.95
CA LEU A 385 32.90 9.63 -6.56
C LEU A 385 31.77 9.07 -5.69
N PHE A 386 30.52 9.06 -6.19
CA PHE A 386 29.40 8.43 -5.49
C PHE A 386 29.62 6.92 -5.31
N LEU A 387 30.02 6.19 -6.36
CA LEU A 387 30.32 4.75 -6.27
C LEU A 387 31.42 4.46 -5.24
N ASN A 388 32.45 5.27 -5.22
CA ASN A 388 33.55 5.12 -4.28
C ASN A 388 33.13 5.40 -2.82
N SER A 389 32.29 6.41 -2.60
CA SER A 389 31.79 6.74 -1.26
C SER A 389 30.83 5.69 -0.68
N HIS A 390 30.17 4.91 -1.54
CA HIS A 390 29.22 3.86 -1.15
C HIS A 390 29.70 2.45 -1.58
N LYS A 391 31.02 2.27 -1.72
CA LYS A 391 31.60 1.06 -2.26
C LYS A 391 31.16 -0.19 -1.50
N ASN A 392 31.25 -0.16 -0.19
CA ASN A 392 30.93 -1.31 0.66
C ASN A 392 29.43 -1.67 0.59
N GLU A 393 28.55 -0.67 0.63
CA GLU A 393 27.10 -0.86 0.56
C GLU A 393 26.67 -1.41 -0.81
N ILE A 394 27.34 -1.01 -1.89
CA ILE A 394 27.12 -1.53 -3.25
C ILE A 394 27.58 -2.98 -3.33
N ILE A 395 28.77 -3.31 -2.84
CA ILE A 395 29.32 -4.68 -2.85
C ILE A 395 28.35 -5.62 -2.10
N ARG A 396 27.89 -5.22 -0.91
CA ARG A 396 26.94 -6.00 -0.10
C ARG A 396 25.59 -6.21 -0.79
N SER A 397 25.22 -5.36 -1.73
CA SER A 397 23.99 -5.56 -2.50
C SER A 397 24.03 -6.82 -3.38
N PHE A 398 25.18 -7.43 -3.60
CA PHE A 398 25.33 -8.69 -4.32
C PHE A 398 25.14 -9.94 -3.45
N ILE A 399 25.01 -9.77 -2.13
CA ILE A 399 24.69 -10.88 -1.22
C ILE A 399 23.33 -11.46 -1.62
N THR A 400 23.29 -12.79 -1.73
CA THR A 400 22.07 -13.53 -2.00
C THR A 400 21.63 -14.28 -0.74
N VAL A 401 20.33 -14.25 -0.46
CA VAL A 401 19.71 -14.96 0.65
C VAL A 401 18.55 -15.82 0.18
N GLN A 402 18.30 -16.92 0.87
CA GLN A 402 17.13 -17.73 0.61
C GLN A 402 15.89 -16.98 1.07
N VAL A 403 14.89 -16.84 0.20
CA VAL A 403 13.62 -16.16 0.50
C VAL A 403 12.45 -17.12 0.39
N SER A 404 11.45 -16.91 1.24
CA SER A 404 10.23 -17.72 1.29
C SER A 404 9.00 -17.05 0.65
N ARG A 405 9.15 -15.83 0.12
CA ARG A 405 8.08 -15.13 -0.60
C ARG A 405 7.81 -15.79 -1.96
N LYS A 406 6.56 -15.75 -2.41
CA LYS A 406 6.19 -16.26 -3.74
C LYS A 406 6.95 -15.50 -4.84
N SER A 407 7.56 -16.26 -5.73
CA SER A 407 8.13 -15.76 -6.98
C SER A 407 7.05 -15.66 -8.06
N ASN A 408 7.33 -14.93 -9.14
CA ASN A 408 6.48 -14.92 -10.33
C ASN A 408 6.35 -16.31 -11.02
N THR A 409 7.21 -17.25 -10.63
CA THR A 409 7.25 -18.62 -11.14
C THR A 409 6.64 -19.65 -10.18
N ASP A 410 5.88 -19.20 -9.17
CA ASP A 410 5.30 -20.04 -8.10
C ASP A 410 6.30 -20.90 -7.28
N GLN A 411 7.59 -20.65 -7.43
CA GLN A 411 8.60 -21.31 -6.59
C GLN A 411 8.62 -20.68 -5.20
N SER A 412 8.30 -21.46 -4.19
CA SER A 412 8.60 -21.13 -2.80
C SER A 412 10.05 -21.52 -2.50
N ASN A 413 10.79 -20.66 -1.80
CA ASN A 413 12.20 -20.87 -1.42
C ASN A 413 13.18 -20.81 -2.61
N TYR A 414 13.52 -19.62 -3.02
CA TYR A 414 14.58 -19.36 -4.00
C TYR A 414 15.61 -18.38 -3.44
N TYR A 415 16.78 -18.33 -4.06
CA TYR A 415 17.81 -17.34 -3.68
C TYR A 415 17.55 -16.03 -4.39
N ALA A 416 17.55 -14.93 -3.65
CA ALA A 416 17.36 -13.59 -4.18
C ALA A 416 18.48 -12.65 -3.69
N ARG A 417 18.98 -11.82 -4.59
CA ARG A 417 19.89 -10.72 -4.29
C ARG A 417 19.17 -9.66 -3.44
N LEU A 418 19.87 -9.11 -2.46
CA LEU A 418 19.32 -8.08 -1.57
C LEU A 418 19.04 -6.79 -2.36
N SER A 419 17.76 -6.42 -2.44
CA SER A 419 17.28 -5.23 -3.18
C SER A 419 15.93 -4.76 -2.66
N ASN A 420 15.55 -3.53 -2.96
CA ASN A 420 14.23 -2.99 -2.61
C ASN A 420 13.13 -3.31 -3.64
N GLY A 421 13.35 -4.20 -4.59
CA GLY A 421 12.35 -4.61 -5.58
C GLY A 421 11.01 -5.07 -4.96
N PRO A 422 11.00 -5.92 -3.92
CA PRO A 422 9.77 -6.31 -3.21
C PRO A 422 9.06 -5.11 -2.57
N MET A 423 9.82 -4.19 -1.98
CA MET A 423 9.31 -2.96 -1.36
C MET A 423 8.68 -2.01 -2.39
N GLU A 424 9.29 -1.86 -3.57
CA GLU A 424 8.72 -1.05 -4.65
C GLU A 424 7.41 -1.64 -5.17
N SER A 425 7.34 -2.97 -5.30
CA SER A 425 6.10 -3.67 -5.64
C SER A 425 5.02 -3.43 -4.59
N PHE A 426 5.36 -3.51 -3.31
CA PHE A 426 4.44 -3.21 -2.22
C PHE A 426 3.96 -1.76 -2.25
N ASN A 427 4.84 -0.79 -2.48
CA ASN A 427 4.54 0.64 -2.43
C ASN A 427 3.49 1.10 -3.44
N ARG A 428 3.16 0.29 -4.45
CA ARG A 428 2.02 0.52 -5.36
C ARG A 428 0.69 0.41 -4.62
N LYS A 429 0.51 -0.60 -3.76
CA LYS A 429 -0.73 -0.87 -3.02
C LYS A 429 -1.18 0.29 -2.12
N PRO A 430 -0.34 0.86 -1.23
CA PRO A 430 -0.70 2.05 -0.45
C PRO A 430 -1.03 3.28 -1.30
N LYS A 431 -0.33 3.48 -2.42
CA LYS A 431 -0.60 4.59 -3.34
C LYS A 431 -1.98 4.46 -4.00
N ASP A 432 -2.33 3.26 -4.46
CA ASP A 432 -3.64 2.98 -5.07
C ASP A 432 -4.76 3.10 -4.04
N TYR A 433 -4.57 2.56 -2.84
CA TYR A 433 -5.50 2.76 -1.73
C TYR A 433 -5.76 4.25 -1.47
N LYS A 434 -4.69 5.06 -1.40
CA LYS A 434 -4.82 6.49 -1.16
C LYS A 434 -5.57 7.23 -2.27
N ARG A 435 -5.37 6.84 -3.53
CA ARG A 435 -6.15 7.38 -4.67
C ARG A 435 -7.63 7.01 -4.55
N ASN A 436 -7.94 5.76 -4.22
CA ASN A 436 -9.31 5.26 -4.12
C ASN A 436 -10.07 5.91 -2.96
N THR A 437 -9.41 6.16 -1.82
CA THR A 437 -10.05 6.77 -0.64
C THR A 437 -10.19 8.30 -0.72
N ARG A 438 -9.72 8.93 -1.79
CA ARG A 438 -9.81 10.39 -2.02
C ARG A 438 -9.34 11.24 -0.83
N GLY A 439 -8.38 10.75 -0.05
CA GLY A 439 -7.74 11.55 0.99
C GLY A 439 -8.10 11.17 2.45
N SER A 440 -7.89 9.92 2.85
CA SER A 440 -7.91 9.57 4.27
C SER A 440 -6.82 10.35 5.03
N SER A 441 -7.19 11.06 6.10
CA SER A 441 -6.29 11.86 6.94
C SER A 441 -5.92 11.15 8.27
N ASN A 442 -6.58 10.03 8.60
CA ASN A 442 -6.27 9.27 9.81
C ASN A 442 -5.16 8.26 9.51
N PHE A 443 -3.97 8.51 10.07
CA PHE A 443 -2.81 7.64 9.88
C PHE A 443 -3.03 6.24 10.44
N ASP A 444 -3.49 6.12 11.69
CA ASP A 444 -3.64 4.82 12.36
C ASP A 444 -4.65 3.92 11.64
N TYR A 445 -5.75 4.49 11.19
CA TYR A 445 -6.71 3.79 10.35
C TYR A 445 -6.09 3.36 9.02
N THR A 446 -5.38 4.24 8.34
CA THR A 446 -4.72 3.96 7.06
C THR A 446 -3.64 2.87 7.22
N ARG A 447 -2.79 2.99 8.25
CA ARG A 447 -1.78 2.00 8.60
C ARG A 447 -2.41 0.63 8.85
N ASN A 448 -3.37 0.56 9.75
CA ASN A 448 -4.05 -0.69 10.07
C ASN A 448 -4.77 -1.28 8.86
N ARG A 449 -5.37 -0.45 7.99
CA ARG A 449 -6.03 -0.88 6.77
C ARG A 449 -5.06 -1.51 5.77
N ILE A 450 -3.88 -0.91 5.58
CA ILE A 450 -2.82 -1.43 4.72
C ILE A 450 -2.26 -2.74 5.30
N LEU A 451 -1.88 -2.75 6.58
CA LEU A 451 -1.34 -3.92 7.25
C LEU A 451 -2.35 -5.09 7.27
N TRP A 452 -3.63 -4.80 7.51
CA TRP A 452 -4.71 -5.80 7.46
C TRP A 452 -4.80 -6.50 6.10
N SER A 453 -4.68 -5.73 5.04
CA SER A 453 -4.80 -6.24 3.67
C SER A 453 -3.56 -6.98 3.16
N THR A 454 -2.40 -6.67 3.71
CA THR A 454 -1.11 -7.16 3.18
C THR A 454 -0.48 -8.28 3.99
N ARG A 455 -0.82 -8.43 5.27
CA ARG A 455 -0.38 -9.54 6.11
C ARG A 455 -1.25 -10.78 5.85
N GLU A 456 -0.65 -11.96 5.89
CA GLU A 456 -1.37 -13.21 5.59
C GLU A 456 -2.52 -13.47 6.57
N ASN A 457 -2.23 -13.57 7.85
CA ASN A 457 -3.21 -13.87 8.89
C ASN A 457 -3.14 -12.85 10.04
N PRO A 458 -3.51 -11.58 9.78
CA PRO A 458 -3.46 -10.57 10.81
C PRO A 458 -4.48 -10.90 11.92
N PRO A 459 -4.09 -10.77 13.20
CA PRO A 459 -5.00 -11.04 14.30
C PRO A 459 -6.08 -9.95 14.42
N ILE A 460 -7.27 -10.35 14.86
CA ILE A 460 -8.32 -9.46 15.33
C ILE A 460 -8.31 -9.42 16.85
N LEU A 461 -8.77 -8.32 17.43
CA LEU A 461 -8.93 -8.21 18.87
C LEU A 461 -10.06 -9.14 19.36
N GLY A 462 -9.77 -9.98 20.34
CA GLY A 462 -10.79 -10.84 20.99
C GLY A 462 -11.87 -10.03 21.70
N ILE A 463 -11.48 -8.90 22.32
CA ILE A 463 -12.37 -7.90 22.91
C ILE A 463 -12.28 -6.63 22.06
N PRO A 464 -13.39 -6.20 21.43
CA PRO A 464 -13.37 -5.00 20.60
C PRO A 464 -13.15 -3.74 21.45
N LYS A 465 -12.46 -2.75 20.89
CA LYS A 465 -12.30 -1.43 21.52
C LYS A 465 -13.66 -0.79 21.74
N THR A 466 -13.81 -0.14 22.89
CA THR A 466 -15.01 0.64 23.19
C THR A 466 -15.10 1.91 22.33
N HIS A 467 -16.29 2.50 22.26
CA HIS A 467 -16.50 3.76 21.56
C HIS A 467 -15.56 4.87 22.03
N ASP A 468 -15.33 4.97 23.34
CA ASP A 468 -14.45 5.99 23.91
C ASP A 468 -12.97 5.75 23.56
N GLN A 469 -12.55 4.50 23.50
CA GLN A 469 -11.20 4.14 23.05
C GLN A 469 -10.99 4.47 21.55
N ILE A 470 -12.00 4.27 20.70
CA ILE A 470 -11.94 4.61 19.29
C ILE A 470 -11.86 6.12 19.05
N HIS A 471 -12.56 6.91 19.87
CA HIS A 471 -12.69 8.35 19.69
C HIS A 471 -11.79 9.19 20.60
N SER A 472 -11.03 8.58 21.52
CA SER A 472 -10.08 9.27 22.41
C SER A 472 -9.04 10.11 21.65
N TYR A 473 -8.61 9.67 20.47
CA TYR A 473 -7.70 10.41 19.61
C TYR A 473 -8.27 11.67 18.94
N ARG A 474 -9.60 11.83 18.91
CA ARG A 474 -10.25 13.00 18.30
C ARG A 474 -10.38 14.21 19.21
N LEU A 475 -10.13 14.02 20.48
CA LEU A 475 -10.17 15.12 21.43
C LEU A 475 -8.80 15.79 21.47
N SER A 476 -8.62 16.86 20.67
CA SER A 476 -7.44 17.71 20.84
C SER A 476 -7.38 18.15 22.31
N GLU A 477 -6.17 18.38 22.86
CA GLU A 477 -6.00 18.87 24.24
C GLU A 477 -6.87 20.10 24.56
N LYS A 478 -7.13 20.95 23.55
CA LYS A 478 -8.07 22.07 23.64
C LYS A 478 -9.51 21.64 23.94
N THR A 479 -9.97 20.56 23.34
CA THR A 479 -11.33 20.03 23.52
C THR A 479 -11.46 19.30 24.85
N LEU A 480 -10.41 18.60 25.30
CA LEU A 480 -10.33 18.00 26.63
C LEU A 480 -10.33 19.10 27.75
N LYS A 481 -9.59 20.18 27.57
CA LYS A 481 -9.60 21.32 28.44
C LYS A 481 -10.97 22.03 28.48
N LYS A 482 -11.68 22.15 27.36
CA LYS A 482 -13.05 22.68 27.34
C LYS A 482 -14.06 21.77 28.04
N ARG A 483 -13.99 20.43 27.86
CA ARG A 483 -14.88 19.50 28.58
C ARG A 483 -14.63 19.49 30.08
N LYS A 484 -13.36 19.48 30.54
CA LYS A 484 -13.04 19.59 31.97
C LYS A 484 -13.56 20.88 32.59
N LYS A 485 -13.57 22.02 31.86
CA LYS A 485 -14.18 23.26 32.35
C LYS A 485 -15.71 23.23 32.45
N HIS A 486 -16.39 22.37 31.67
CA HIS A 486 -17.85 22.24 31.75
C HIS A 486 -18.33 21.29 32.85
N TYR A 487 -17.48 20.32 33.27
CA TYR A 487 -17.79 19.41 34.38
C TYR A 487 -17.46 20.01 35.77
N ASN A 488 -16.70 21.09 35.82
CA ASN A 488 -16.32 21.80 37.05
C ASN A 488 -17.11 23.11 37.24
N LYS A 489 -18.20 23.30 36.51
CA LYS A 489 -19.25 24.28 36.75
C LYS A 489 -20.55 23.54 37.08
#